data_fd95c46d4a82233d957fbde408e17b2a
#
_entry.id   fd95c46d4a82233d957fbde408e17b2a
#
_cell.length_a   1.000
_cell.length_b   1.000
_cell.length_c   1.000
_cell.angle_alpha   90.00
_cell.angle_beta   90.00
_cell.angle_gamma   90.00
#
_symmetry.space_group_name_H-M   'P 1'
#
loop_
_entity.id
_entity.type
_entity.pdbx_description
1 polymer ?
#
loop_
_entity_poly.entity_id
_entity_poly.type
_entity_poly.pdbx_seq_one_letter_code
_entity_poly.pdbx_strand_id
1 'polypeptide(L)'
;MTDAIFSEIDFGPLKEFLEDDNITDVSYSNGGQVWLKTLNKGVYQVVRPEINNALMEKLAFQCSNVMGKTFNMAHPFLDAESAELRLNFVHDSIATNGIACVIRKTPAKIRLNKDKLLNEKYCTLQIHDFLMKCVEGHCNIIVSGETGSGKTELVKYLASHTKENEKIITIEDTLELHLDRIFPTRDIVAMKTNNIASYSDVLVTCMRQNPKWILLSEVRCAEAVIAVRK
;
A
#
# COMPACT_ATOMS: atom_id res chain seq x y z
N MET A 1 -4.05 16.71 -4.47
CA MET A 1 -3.37 17.81 -3.76
C MET A 1 -2.13 17.29 -3.01
N THR A 2 -2.20 16.22 -2.25
CA THR A 2 -1.08 15.62 -1.47
C THR A 2 0.10 15.19 -2.34
N ASP A 3 -0.12 14.65 -3.53
CA ASP A 3 0.94 14.14 -4.41
C ASP A 3 1.85 15.24 -4.98
N ALA A 4 1.29 16.39 -5.35
CA ALA A 4 2.07 17.52 -5.87
C ALA A 4 3.02 18.08 -4.80
N ILE A 5 2.58 18.06 -3.53
CA ILE A 5 3.38 18.56 -2.41
C ILE A 5 4.43 17.50 -1.99
N PHE A 6 4.10 16.22 -2.08
CA PHE A 6 5.05 15.14 -1.79
C PHE A 6 6.19 15.06 -2.84
N SER A 7 5.96 15.56 -4.06
CA SER A 7 7.02 15.67 -5.08
C SER A 7 8.11 16.69 -4.73
N GLU A 8 7.85 17.58 -3.77
CA GLU A 8 8.82 18.56 -3.27
C GLU A 8 9.72 18.01 -2.14
N ILE A 9 9.44 16.80 -1.63
CA ILE A 9 10.25 16.17 -0.59
C ILE A 9 11.56 15.70 -1.17
N ASP A 10 12.65 16.18 -0.57
CA ASP A 10 14.00 15.74 -0.93
C ASP A 10 14.35 14.45 -0.17
N PHE A 11 14.26 13.33 -0.86
CA PHE A 11 14.64 12.02 -0.33
C PHE A 11 16.16 11.78 -0.33
N GLY A 12 16.96 12.69 -0.94
CA GLY A 12 18.41 12.54 -1.01
C GLY A 12 18.84 11.17 -1.54
N PRO A 13 19.80 10.48 -0.86
CA PRO A 13 20.31 9.19 -1.28
C PRO A 13 19.29 8.03 -1.20
N LEU A 14 18.15 8.21 -0.55
CA LEU A 14 17.08 7.22 -0.56
C LEU A 14 16.39 7.11 -1.91
N LYS A 15 16.50 8.14 -2.77
CA LYS A 15 15.83 8.20 -4.06
C LYS A 15 16.16 7.00 -4.95
N GLU A 16 17.41 6.55 -4.98
CA GLU A 16 17.81 5.40 -5.76
C GLU A 16 17.05 4.11 -5.37
N PHE A 17 16.75 3.94 -4.06
CA PHE A 17 15.98 2.79 -3.58
C PHE A 17 14.50 2.93 -3.91
N LEU A 18 13.99 4.17 -3.94
CA LEU A 18 12.59 4.42 -4.28
C LEU A 18 12.34 4.24 -5.78
N GLU A 19 13.33 4.47 -6.62
CA GLU A 19 13.26 4.29 -8.08
C GLU A 19 13.46 2.83 -8.50
N ASP A 20 14.13 1.98 -7.69
CA ASP A 20 14.31 0.56 -7.99
C ASP A 20 13.01 -0.22 -7.75
N ASP A 21 12.39 -0.68 -8.83
CA ASP A 21 11.13 -1.45 -8.81
C ASP A 21 11.21 -2.78 -8.04
N ASN A 22 12.40 -3.32 -7.84
CA ASN A 22 12.61 -4.54 -7.11
C ASN A 22 12.56 -4.33 -5.58
N ILE A 23 12.81 -3.11 -5.10
CA ILE A 23 12.74 -2.76 -3.68
C ILE A 23 11.28 -2.43 -3.33
N THR A 24 10.77 -3.06 -2.27
CA THR A 24 9.41 -2.85 -1.76
C THR A 24 9.38 -2.02 -0.49
N ASP A 25 10.37 -2.21 0.39
CA ASP A 25 10.46 -1.47 1.64
C ASP A 25 11.92 -1.07 1.89
N VAL A 26 12.09 0.13 2.46
CA VAL A 26 13.37 0.65 2.98
C VAL A 26 13.17 0.91 4.46
N SER A 27 14.01 0.34 5.31
CA SER A 27 13.97 0.54 6.75
C SER A 27 15.28 1.15 7.23
N TYR A 28 15.17 2.18 8.05
CA TYR A 28 16.29 2.82 8.73
C TYR A 28 16.12 2.65 10.24
N SER A 29 17.18 2.22 10.92
CA SER A 29 17.17 1.98 12.37
C SER A 29 18.55 2.12 13.00
N ASN A 30 18.59 2.13 14.33
CA ASN A 30 19.81 2.05 15.12
C ASN A 30 20.90 3.05 14.70
N GLY A 31 20.51 4.28 14.32
CA GLY A 31 21.46 5.38 14.07
C GLY A 31 22.28 5.27 12.77
N GLY A 32 21.96 4.33 11.87
CA GLY A 32 22.70 4.18 10.61
C GLY A 32 22.51 2.85 9.89
N GLN A 33 21.67 1.95 10.41
CA GLN A 33 21.40 0.68 9.76
C GLN A 33 20.32 0.86 8.71
N VAL A 34 20.65 0.55 7.46
CA VAL A 34 19.70 0.58 6.33
C VAL A 34 19.43 -0.87 5.89
N TRP A 35 18.15 -1.23 5.89
CA TRP A 35 17.67 -2.53 5.45
C TRP A 35 16.75 -2.38 4.26
N LEU A 36 16.94 -3.19 3.25
CA LEU A 36 16.10 -3.24 2.06
C LEU A 36 15.33 -4.54 2.03
N LYS A 37 14.04 -4.46 1.73
CA LYS A 37 13.23 -5.62 1.37
C LYS A 37 12.99 -5.59 -0.12
N THR A 38 13.27 -6.71 -0.78
CA THR A 38 13.17 -6.83 -2.24
C THR A 38 12.31 -8.01 -2.64
N LEU A 39 11.79 -7.96 -3.86
CA LEU A 39 10.99 -9.03 -4.44
C LEU A 39 11.78 -10.34 -4.61
N ASN A 40 13.08 -10.21 -4.95
CA ASN A 40 13.88 -11.38 -5.37
C ASN A 40 14.78 -11.94 -4.27
N LYS A 41 15.34 -11.07 -3.40
CA LYS A 41 16.36 -11.48 -2.41
C LYS A 41 15.86 -11.47 -0.96
N GLY A 42 14.60 -11.05 -0.74
CA GLY A 42 14.07 -10.87 0.63
C GLY A 42 14.66 -9.64 1.32
N VAL A 43 14.97 -9.76 2.61
CA VAL A 43 15.48 -8.66 3.45
C VAL A 43 16.98 -8.77 3.64
N TYR A 44 17.72 -7.68 3.40
CA TYR A 44 19.16 -7.60 3.65
C TYR A 44 19.59 -6.18 4.03
N GLN A 45 20.72 -6.08 4.72
CA GLN A 45 21.32 -4.81 5.12
C GLN A 45 22.25 -4.28 4.02
N VAL A 46 22.26 -2.95 3.86
CA VAL A 46 23.22 -2.23 3.03
C VAL A 46 24.00 -1.22 3.85
N VAL A 47 25.24 -0.95 3.45
CA VAL A 47 26.09 0.05 4.11
C VAL A 47 25.99 1.35 3.32
N ARG A 48 25.36 2.38 3.93
CA ARG A 48 25.10 3.69 3.32
C ARG A 48 25.33 4.78 4.37
N PRO A 49 26.59 5.19 4.61
CA PRO A 49 26.91 6.17 5.64
C PRO A 49 26.24 7.54 5.46
N GLU A 50 25.89 7.89 4.22
CA GLU A 50 25.15 9.10 3.87
C GLU A 50 23.69 9.09 4.33
N ILE A 51 23.12 7.89 4.59
CA ILE A 51 21.79 7.73 5.17
C ILE A 51 21.97 7.63 6.69
N ASN A 52 21.78 8.73 7.36
CA ASN A 52 22.05 8.91 8.79
C ASN A 52 20.90 9.61 9.52
N ASN A 53 21.02 9.81 10.85
CA ASN A 53 19.98 10.45 11.64
C ASN A 53 19.63 11.85 11.13
N ALA A 54 20.61 12.66 10.72
CA ALA A 54 20.35 14.01 10.24
C ALA A 54 19.49 14.03 8.97
N LEU A 55 19.71 13.05 8.06
CA LEU A 55 18.86 12.88 6.89
C LEU A 55 17.43 12.46 7.30
N MET A 56 17.31 11.54 8.27
CA MET A 56 16.00 11.08 8.76
C MET A 56 15.23 12.18 9.46
N GLU A 57 15.89 13.03 10.26
CA GLU A 57 15.29 14.21 10.90
C GLU A 57 14.78 15.21 9.86
N LYS A 58 15.62 15.53 8.86
CA LYS A 58 15.22 16.40 7.75
C LYS A 58 14.01 15.85 7.02
N LEU A 59 14.01 14.57 6.69
CA LEU A 59 12.91 13.91 5.98
C LEU A 59 11.63 13.90 6.82
N ALA A 60 11.73 13.54 8.12
CA ALA A 60 10.60 13.56 9.03
C ALA A 60 10.00 14.97 9.17
N PHE A 61 10.86 16.00 9.26
CA PHE A 61 10.42 17.40 9.32
C PHE A 61 9.67 17.81 8.03
N GLN A 62 10.19 17.47 6.86
CA GLN A 62 9.52 17.74 5.59
C GLN A 62 8.16 17.02 5.52
N CYS A 63 8.12 15.73 5.87
CA CYS A 63 6.90 14.95 5.91
C CYS A 63 5.87 15.53 6.89
N SER A 64 6.30 15.96 8.10
CA SER A 64 5.40 16.54 9.09
C SER A 64 4.75 17.82 8.58
N ASN A 65 5.52 18.68 7.90
CA ASN A 65 5.00 19.91 7.30
C ASN A 65 3.99 19.63 6.19
N VAL A 66 4.30 18.70 5.28
CA VAL A 66 3.40 18.29 4.19
C VAL A 66 2.09 17.72 4.72
N MET A 67 2.18 16.91 5.78
CA MET A 67 1.01 16.28 6.39
C MET A 67 0.25 17.18 7.37
N GLY A 68 0.77 18.37 7.69
CA GLY A 68 0.21 19.26 8.70
C GLY A 68 0.19 18.60 10.10
N LYS A 69 1.15 17.73 10.38
CA LYS A 69 1.26 16.99 11.65
C LYS A 69 2.48 17.47 12.44
N THR A 70 2.40 17.38 13.77
CA THR A 70 3.55 17.63 14.66
C THR A 70 4.34 16.35 14.86
N PHE A 71 5.66 16.41 14.75
CA PHE A 71 6.57 15.32 15.05
C PHE A 71 7.68 15.83 15.99
N ASN A 72 7.64 15.38 17.23
CA ASN A 72 8.57 15.74 18.29
C ASN A 72 8.43 14.79 19.49
N MET A 73 9.12 15.08 20.60
CA MET A 73 9.11 14.29 21.83
C MET A 73 7.70 14.08 22.42
N ALA A 74 6.80 15.06 22.27
CA ALA A 74 5.41 14.95 22.75
C ALA A 74 4.49 14.20 21.74
N HIS A 75 4.86 14.19 20.46
CA HIS A 75 4.16 13.49 19.37
C HIS A 75 5.19 12.63 18.62
N PRO A 76 5.60 11.49 19.20
CA PRO A 76 6.77 10.74 18.74
C PRO A 76 6.52 9.81 17.54
N PHE A 77 5.30 9.78 17.00
CA PHE A 77 4.93 8.96 15.86
C PHE A 77 4.43 9.83 14.71
N LEU A 78 4.96 9.60 13.52
CA LEU A 78 4.52 10.26 12.30
C LEU A 78 4.24 9.25 11.20
N ASP A 79 2.99 9.18 10.78
CA ASP A 79 2.59 8.52 9.55
C ASP A 79 2.40 9.56 8.46
N ALA A 80 3.14 9.39 7.37
CA ALA A 80 3.03 10.19 6.17
C ALA A 80 2.77 9.28 4.97
N GLU A 81 1.94 9.73 4.04
CA GLU A 81 1.61 8.96 2.85
C GLU A 81 1.46 9.87 1.63
N SER A 82 1.97 9.39 0.52
CA SER A 82 1.70 9.91 -0.82
C SER A 82 0.87 8.90 -1.61
N ALA A 83 0.72 9.16 -2.89
CA ALA A 83 0.06 8.22 -3.78
C ALA A 83 0.68 6.82 -3.81
N GLU A 84 2.02 6.74 -3.74
CA GLU A 84 2.75 5.48 -3.93
C GLU A 84 3.75 5.16 -2.83
N LEU A 85 3.84 6.02 -1.79
CA LEU A 85 4.74 5.82 -0.67
C LEU A 85 3.99 5.95 0.65
N ARG A 86 4.30 5.08 1.58
CA ARG A 86 3.89 5.15 2.96
C ARG A 86 5.13 5.20 3.84
N LEU A 87 5.21 6.22 4.69
CA LEU A 87 6.32 6.45 5.59
C LEU A 87 5.81 6.41 7.03
N ASN A 88 6.50 5.68 7.88
CA ASN A 88 6.31 5.71 9.31
C ASN A 88 7.61 6.11 9.99
N PHE A 89 7.57 7.13 10.84
CA PHE A 89 8.71 7.58 11.64
C PHE A 89 8.41 7.41 13.12
N VAL A 90 9.43 7.00 13.85
CA VAL A 90 9.44 6.94 15.32
C VAL A 90 10.56 7.84 15.83
N HIS A 91 10.21 8.79 16.68
CA HIS A 91 11.12 9.77 17.24
C HIS A 91 12.14 9.11 18.18
N ASP A 92 13.34 9.68 18.30
CA ASP A 92 14.44 9.17 19.14
C ASP A 92 14.13 9.14 20.64
N SER A 93 13.14 9.91 21.11
CA SER A 93 12.61 9.79 22.47
C SER A 93 11.99 8.41 22.77
N ILE A 94 11.64 7.65 21.73
CA ILE A 94 11.08 6.29 21.83
C ILE A 94 12.03 5.27 21.20
N ALA A 95 12.60 5.57 20.03
CA ALA A 95 13.60 4.74 19.37
C ALA A 95 15.00 5.07 19.92
N THR A 96 15.49 4.28 20.86
CA THR A 96 16.62 4.62 21.74
C THR A 96 17.98 4.89 21.07
N ASN A 97 18.15 4.49 19.81
CA ASN A 97 19.40 4.65 19.05
C ASN A 97 19.26 5.62 17.86
N GLY A 98 18.37 6.60 17.97
CA GLY A 98 18.06 7.55 16.92
C GLY A 98 16.71 7.28 16.26
N ILE A 99 16.30 8.13 15.33
CA ILE A 99 15.02 7.99 14.62
C ILE A 99 14.94 6.62 13.91
N ALA A 100 13.81 5.94 14.05
CA ALA A 100 13.51 4.79 13.19
C ALA A 100 12.55 5.22 12.08
N CYS A 101 12.76 4.71 10.87
CA CYS A 101 11.92 5.00 9.72
C CYS A 101 11.69 3.75 8.87
N VAL A 102 10.46 3.58 8.40
CA VAL A 102 10.13 2.59 7.38
C VAL A 102 9.41 3.29 6.23
N ILE A 103 9.92 3.09 5.02
CA ILE A 103 9.31 3.57 3.78
C ILE A 103 8.84 2.34 3.01
N ARG A 104 7.53 2.24 2.78
CA ARG A 104 6.93 1.19 1.96
C ARG A 104 6.45 1.75 0.63
N LYS A 105 6.74 1.04 -0.44
CA LYS A 105 6.28 1.38 -1.79
C LYS A 105 4.98 0.65 -2.10
N THR A 106 4.00 1.41 -2.56
CA THR A 106 2.68 0.91 -3.01
C THR A 106 2.42 1.41 -4.44
N PRO A 107 3.18 0.94 -5.44
CA PRO A 107 3.10 1.50 -6.78
C PRO A 107 1.75 1.21 -7.46
N ALA A 108 1.29 2.19 -8.24
CA ALA A 108 0.08 2.07 -9.06
C ALA A 108 0.35 1.22 -10.31
N LYS A 109 0.68 -0.05 -10.10
CA LYS A 109 0.91 -1.02 -11.19
C LYS A 109 0.50 -2.43 -10.79
N ILE A 110 0.23 -3.27 -11.79
CA ILE A 110 0.00 -4.70 -11.61
C ILE A 110 1.32 -5.42 -11.87
N ARG A 111 1.81 -6.12 -10.86
CA ARG A 111 3.06 -6.90 -10.94
C ARG A 111 2.85 -8.34 -11.37
N LEU A 112 1.62 -8.85 -11.28
CA LEU A 112 1.25 -10.20 -11.69
C LEU A 112 0.68 -10.21 -13.10
N ASN A 113 1.03 -11.25 -13.85
CA ASN A 113 0.40 -11.65 -15.09
C ASN A 113 0.30 -13.18 -15.12
N LYS A 114 -0.45 -13.73 -16.08
CA LYS A 114 -0.67 -15.17 -16.19
C LYS A 114 0.64 -15.96 -16.26
N ASP A 115 1.58 -15.53 -17.11
CA ASP A 115 2.83 -16.22 -17.31
C ASP A 115 3.67 -16.27 -16.03
N LYS A 116 3.74 -15.13 -15.31
CA LYS A 116 4.44 -15.06 -14.03
C LYS A 116 3.80 -15.97 -12.98
N LEU A 117 2.46 -15.97 -12.87
CA LEU A 117 1.74 -16.83 -11.94
C LEU A 117 2.04 -18.32 -12.17
N LEU A 118 2.13 -18.74 -13.44
CA LEU A 118 2.39 -20.13 -13.80
C LEU A 118 3.88 -20.49 -13.68
N ASN A 119 4.78 -19.65 -14.19
CA ASN A 119 6.22 -19.91 -14.22
C ASN A 119 6.85 -19.89 -12.81
N GLU A 120 6.39 -18.98 -11.95
CA GLU A 120 6.83 -18.92 -10.55
C GLU A 120 6.07 -19.93 -9.65
N LYS A 121 5.22 -20.77 -10.24
CA LYS A 121 4.41 -21.78 -9.53
C LYS A 121 3.53 -21.20 -8.42
N TYR A 122 3.08 -19.96 -8.59
CA TYR A 122 2.15 -19.31 -7.66
C TYR A 122 0.80 -20.05 -7.65
N CYS A 123 0.34 -20.48 -8.81
CA CYS A 123 -0.80 -21.37 -8.97
C CYS A 123 -0.64 -22.25 -10.22
N THR A 124 -1.47 -23.31 -10.33
CA THR A 124 -1.58 -24.12 -11.54
C THR A 124 -2.48 -23.44 -12.57
N LEU A 125 -2.38 -23.84 -13.85
CA LEU A 125 -3.28 -23.36 -14.89
C LEU A 125 -4.77 -23.63 -14.54
N GLN A 126 -5.07 -24.78 -13.97
CA GLN A 126 -6.43 -25.13 -13.55
C GLN A 126 -6.99 -24.16 -12.49
N ILE A 127 -6.17 -23.80 -11.49
CA ILE A 127 -6.54 -22.81 -10.46
C ILE A 127 -6.71 -21.44 -11.08
N HIS A 128 -5.79 -21.02 -11.95
CA HIS A 128 -5.90 -19.75 -12.68
C HIS A 128 -7.21 -19.67 -13.44
N ASP A 129 -7.52 -20.67 -14.29
CA ASP A 129 -8.73 -20.68 -15.11
C ASP A 129 -10.00 -20.75 -14.26
N PHE A 130 -9.97 -21.44 -13.12
CA PHE A 130 -11.03 -21.42 -12.13
C PHE A 130 -11.27 -20.03 -11.54
N LEU A 131 -10.21 -19.32 -11.14
CA LEU A 131 -10.31 -17.95 -10.63
C LEU A 131 -10.87 -16.99 -11.66
N MET A 132 -10.47 -17.11 -12.92
CA MET A 132 -11.04 -16.29 -14.02
C MET A 132 -12.55 -16.53 -14.18
N LYS A 133 -13.01 -17.77 -14.09
CA LYS A 133 -14.46 -18.09 -14.10
C LYS A 133 -15.17 -17.53 -12.86
N CYS A 134 -14.53 -17.52 -11.70
CA CYS A 134 -15.10 -16.89 -10.51
C CYS A 134 -15.27 -15.37 -10.69
N VAL A 135 -14.30 -14.70 -11.28
CA VAL A 135 -14.40 -13.27 -11.62
C VAL A 135 -15.51 -13.04 -12.64
N GLU A 136 -15.55 -13.81 -13.72
CA GLU A 136 -16.60 -13.71 -14.75
C GLU A 136 -17.99 -13.95 -14.17
N GLY A 137 -18.11 -14.91 -13.23
CA GLY A 137 -19.35 -15.27 -12.54
C GLY A 137 -19.71 -14.39 -11.35
N HIS A 138 -18.97 -13.32 -11.08
CA HIS A 138 -19.17 -12.39 -9.93
C HIS A 138 -19.18 -13.12 -8.57
N CYS A 139 -18.33 -14.12 -8.40
CA CYS A 139 -18.20 -14.80 -7.11
C CYS A 139 -17.57 -13.89 -6.06
N ASN A 140 -17.99 -14.03 -4.81
CA ASN A 140 -17.27 -13.43 -3.69
C ASN A 140 -15.94 -14.17 -3.49
N ILE A 141 -14.83 -13.42 -3.49
CA ILE A 141 -13.48 -13.98 -3.39
C ILE A 141 -12.80 -13.41 -2.15
N ILE A 142 -12.29 -14.28 -1.29
CA ILE A 142 -11.48 -13.92 -0.12
C ILE A 142 -10.06 -14.39 -0.36
N VAL A 143 -9.10 -13.44 -0.32
CA VAL A 143 -7.67 -13.72 -0.44
C VAL A 143 -7.03 -13.68 0.94
N SER A 144 -6.55 -14.81 1.41
CA SER A 144 -5.92 -14.97 2.72
C SER A 144 -4.49 -15.49 2.61
N GLY A 145 -3.64 -15.11 3.53
CA GLY A 145 -2.23 -15.51 3.58
C GLY A 145 -1.39 -14.59 4.48
N GLU A 146 -0.14 -14.93 4.67
CA GLU A 146 0.82 -14.16 5.48
C GLU A 146 1.11 -12.78 4.90
N THR A 147 1.64 -11.88 5.74
CA THR A 147 2.11 -10.56 5.28
C THR A 147 3.23 -10.73 4.25
N GLY A 148 3.10 -10.05 3.11
CA GLY A 148 4.07 -10.15 2.01
C GLY A 148 3.88 -11.34 1.07
N SER A 149 2.83 -12.16 1.23
CA SER A 149 2.52 -13.30 0.34
C SER A 149 1.93 -12.90 -1.02
N GLY A 150 1.76 -11.59 -1.29
CA GLY A 150 1.23 -11.09 -2.56
C GLY A 150 -0.29 -10.98 -2.64
N LYS A 151 -1.02 -10.97 -1.51
CA LYS A 151 -2.49 -10.85 -1.48
C LYS A 151 -3.00 -9.65 -2.28
N THR A 152 -2.48 -8.46 -1.99
CA THR A 152 -2.86 -7.21 -2.67
C THR A 152 -2.58 -7.28 -4.17
N GLU A 153 -1.46 -7.87 -4.57
CA GLU A 153 -1.11 -8.05 -5.98
C GLU A 153 -2.08 -9.03 -6.68
N LEU A 154 -2.50 -10.09 -6.00
CA LEU A 154 -3.50 -11.01 -6.54
C LEU A 154 -4.86 -10.31 -6.68
N VAL A 155 -5.29 -9.50 -5.71
CA VAL A 155 -6.53 -8.72 -5.80
C VAL A 155 -6.47 -7.74 -6.98
N LYS A 156 -5.36 -7.01 -7.18
CA LYS A 156 -5.15 -6.15 -8.36
C LYS A 156 -5.26 -6.94 -9.66
N TYR A 157 -4.63 -8.11 -9.71
CA TYR A 157 -4.67 -8.99 -10.87
C TYR A 157 -6.09 -9.47 -11.19
N LEU A 158 -6.84 -9.93 -10.19
CA LEU A 158 -8.23 -10.35 -10.38
C LEU A 158 -9.11 -9.17 -10.82
N ALA A 159 -8.95 -8.01 -10.19
CA ALA A 159 -9.67 -6.79 -10.55
C ALA A 159 -9.40 -6.34 -12.00
N SER A 160 -8.21 -6.59 -12.53
CA SER A 160 -7.88 -6.29 -13.92
C SER A 160 -8.67 -7.11 -14.95
N HIS A 161 -9.23 -8.24 -14.51
CA HIS A 161 -10.02 -9.15 -15.36
C HIS A 161 -11.53 -8.96 -15.23
N THR A 162 -11.98 -7.99 -14.42
CA THR A 162 -13.39 -7.57 -14.42
C THR A 162 -13.73 -6.82 -15.71
N LYS A 163 -15.01 -6.78 -16.09
CA LYS A 163 -15.43 -6.12 -17.34
C LYS A 163 -15.20 -4.60 -17.25
N GLU A 164 -14.80 -4.00 -18.36
CA GLU A 164 -14.46 -2.56 -18.40
C GLU A 164 -15.64 -1.64 -18.08
N ASN A 165 -16.86 -2.07 -18.40
CA ASN A 165 -18.10 -1.33 -18.13
C ASN A 165 -18.68 -1.56 -16.74
N GLU A 166 -18.00 -2.30 -15.88
CA GLU A 166 -18.42 -2.58 -14.51
C GLU A 166 -17.77 -1.61 -13.53
N LYS A 167 -18.60 -0.95 -12.73
CA LYS A 167 -18.13 -0.03 -11.69
C LYS A 167 -17.47 -0.80 -10.55
N ILE A 168 -16.28 -0.37 -10.18
CA ILE A 168 -15.51 -0.88 -9.03
C ILE A 168 -15.44 0.19 -7.95
N ILE A 169 -15.70 -0.18 -6.70
CA ILE A 169 -15.39 0.66 -5.55
C ILE A 169 -14.37 -0.06 -4.68
N THR A 170 -13.27 0.61 -4.35
CA THR A 170 -12.33 0.12 -3.35
C THR A 170 -12.58 0.81 -2.03
N ILE A 171 -12.47 0.07 -0.91
CA ILE A 171 -12.57 0.60 0.46
C ILE A 171 -11.29 0.20 1.18
N GLU A 172 -10.51 1.18 1.58
CA GLU A 172 -9.16 1.00 2.11
C GLU A 172 -8.91 1.92 3.31
N ASP A 173 -8.21 1.46 4.31
CA ASP A 173 -7.67 2.31 5.39
C ASP A 173 -6.37 3.00 4.92
N THR A 174 -5.61 2.32 4.11
CA THR A 174 -4.44 2.83 3.39
C THR A 174 -4.58 2.47 1.92
N LEU A 175 -4.40 3.42 1.04
CA LEU A 175 -4.51 3.20 -0.40
C LEU A 175 -3.33 2.34 -0.89
N GLU A 176 -3.63 1.13 -1.36
CA GLU A 176 -2.65 0.18 -1.90
C GLU A 176 -3.06 -0.36 -3.27
N LEU A 177 -4.36 -0.39 -3.56
CA LEU A 177 -4.88 -0.97 -4.80
C LEU A 177 -4.64 -0.06 -6.00
N HIS A 178 -4.82 1.24 -5.87
CA HIS A 178 -4.61 2.25 -6.92
C HIS A 178 -5.25 1.92 -8.27
N LEU A 179 -6.37 1.19 -8.27
CA LEU A 179 -7.03 0.75 -9.51
C LEU A 179 -7.54 1.91 -10.38
N ASP A 180 -7.95 3.01 -9.74
CA ASP A 180 -8.33 4.27 -10.38
C ASP A 180 -7.19 4.90 -11.20
N ARG A 181 -5.95 4.72 -10.76
CA ARG A 181 -4.74 5.19 -11.46
C ARG A 181 -4.25 4.20 -12.51
N ILE A 182 -4.35 2.89 -12.21
CA ILE A 182 -3.97 1.82 -13.13
C ILE A 182 -4.91 1.83 -14.36
N PHE A 183 -6.18 2.10 -14.13
CA PHE A 183 -7.24 2.07 -15.17
C PHE A 183 -8.00 3.40 -15.21
N PRO A 184 -7.38 4.51 -15.64
CA PRO A 184 -7.97 5.86 -15.57
C PRO A 184 -9.20 6.05 -16.47
N THR A 185 -9.48 5.13 -17.39
CA THR A 185 -10.64 5.18 -18.28
C THR A 185 -11.83 4.38 -17.76
N ARG A 186 -11.68 3.64 -16.65
CA ARG A 186 -12.76 2.83 -16.06
C ARG A 186 -13.47 3.59 -14.93
N ASP A 187 -14.73 3.24 -14.69
CA ASP A 187 -15.51 3.77 -13.56
C ASP A 187 -15.05 3.11 -12.25
N ILE A 188 -14.01 3.68 -11.65
CA ILE A 188 -13.41 3.20 -10.40
C ILE A 188 -13.40 4.33 -9.38
N VAL A 189 -13.93 4.05 -8.17
CA VAL A 189 -13.92 4.99 -7.05
C VAL A 189 -13.12 4.40 -5.92
N ALA A 190 -12.00 5.03 -5.58
CA ALA A 190 -11.21 4.69 -4.40
C ALA A 190 -11.72 5.47 -3.18
N MET A 191 -12.18 4.75 -2.16
CA MET A 191 -12.66 5.32 -0.90
C MET A 191 -11.72 4.95 0.24
N LYS A 192 -11.33 5.96 1.01
CA LYS A 192 -10.47 5.80 2.17
C LYS A 192 -11.25 5.96 3.46
N THR A 193 -11.12 4.99 4.37
CA THR A 193 -11.64 5.11 5.74
C THR A 193 -10.72 6.00 6.59
N ASN A 194 -11.28 6.65 7.58
CA ASN A 194 -10.55 7.52 8.50
C ASN A 194 -11.35 7.68 9.81
N ASN A 195 -10.93 8.61 10.68
CA ASN A 195 -11.60 8.88 11.95
C ASN A 195 -13.01 9.51 11.78
N ILE A 196 -13.38 9.95 10.56
CA ILE A 196 -14.67 10.58 10.26
C ILE A 196 -15.63 9.56 9.65
N ALA A 197 -15.12 8.63 8.83
CA ALA A 197 -15.92 7.64 8.12
C ALA A 197 -15.34 6.23 8.36
N SER A 198 -16.10 5.41 9.07
CA SER A 198 -15.77 4.00 9.31
C SER A 198 -16.00 3.13 8.08
N TYR A 199 -15.53 1.87 8.10
CA TYR A 199 -15.84 0.89 7.07
C TYR A 199 -17.35 0.72 6.84
N SER A 200 -18.15 0.72 7.92
CA SER A 200 -19.59 0.58 7.83
C SER A 200 -20.23 1.77 7.13
N ASP A 201 -19.80 3.00 7.43
CA ASP A 201 -20.33 4.22 6.80
C ASP A 201 -20.03 4.25 5.31
N VAL A 202 -18.78 3.92 4.96
CA VAL A 202 -18.33 3.88 3.57
C VAL A 202 -19.07 2.78 2.80
N LEU A 203 -19.27 1.59 3.39
CA LEU A 203 -19.99 0.49 2.74
C LEU A 203 -21.45 0.87 2.46
N VAL A 204 -22.15 1.49 3.42
CA VAL A 204 -23.55 1.97 3.22
C VAL A 204 -23.60 2.97 2.07
N THR A 205 -22.60 3.83 1.95
CA THR A 205 -22.50 4.80 0.85
C THR A 205 -22.23 4.10 -0.49
N CYS A 206 -21.37 3.08 -0.51
CA CYS A 206 -21.09 2.29 -1.71
C CYS A 206 -22.35 1.67 -2.31
N MET A 207 -23.26 1.14 -1.50
CA MET A 207 -24.51 0.53 -1.97
C MET A 207 -25.40 1.49 -2.76
N ARG A 208 -25.24 2.80 -2.55
CA ARG A 208 -25.96 3.85 -3.29
C ARG A 208 -25.27 4.31 -4.56
N GLN A 209 -24.06 3.83 -4.80
CA GLN A 209 -23.21 4.17 -5.96
C GLN A 209 -23.33 3.15 -7.11
N ASN A 210 -24.24 2.15 -6.99
CA ASN A 210 -24.49 1.10 -7.98
C ASN A 210 -23.21 0.35 -8.42
N PRO A 211 -22.34 -0.13 -7.50
CA PRO A 211 -21.16 -0.88 -7.87
C PRO A 211 -21.52 -2.28 -8.37
N LYS A 212 -20.68 -2.83 -9.26
CA LYS A 212 -20.65 -4.26 -9.58
C LYS A 212 -19.64 -5.01 -8.72
N TRP A 213 -18.59 -4.29 -8.28
CA TRP A 213 -17.53 -4.82 -7.44
C TRP A 213 -17.26 -3.88 -6.28
N ILE A 214 -17.17 -4.44 -5.07
CA ILE A 214 -16.66 -3.76 -3.89
C ILE A 214 -15.43 -4.53 -3.42
N LEU A 215 -14.28 -3.86 -3.38
CA LEU A 215 -13.02 -4.46 -2.97
C LEU A 215 -12.60 -3.87 -1.63
N LEU A 216 -12.50 -4.73 -0.62
CA LEU A 216 -11.96 -4.36 0.69
C LEU A 216 -10.47 -4.73 0.73
N SER A 217 -9.59 -3.75 0.96
CA SER A 217 -8.14 -4.01 0.96
C SER A 217 -7.71 -4.87 2.14
N GLU A 218 -8.31 -4.66 3.30
CA GLU A 218 -7.99 -5.39 4.51
C GLU A 218 -9.18 -5.49 5.46
N VAL A 219 -9.33 -6.66 6.11
CA VAL A 219 -10.38 -6.91 7.09
C VAL A 219 -9.71 -7.07 8.46
N ARG A 220 -9.56 -5.96 9.22
CA ARG A 220 -8.89 -5.93 10.53
C ARG A 220 -9.85 -5.90 11.71
N CYS A 221 -11.09 -5.53 11.53
CA CYS A 221 -12.04 -5.29 12.61
C CYS A 221 -13.35 -6.04 12.40
N ALA A 222 -14.12 -6.17 13.48
CA ALA A 222 -15.44 -6.81 13.46
C ALA A 222 -16.40 -6.13 12.46
N GLU A 223 -16.31 -4.82 12.28
CA GLU A 223 -17.14 -4.05 11.34
C GLU A 223 -16.90 -4.46 9.89
N ALA A 224 -15.64 -4.66 9.50
CA ALA A 224 -15.30 -5.13 8.17
C ALA A 224 -15.79 -6.57 7.92
N VAL A 225 -15.74 -7.45 8.96
CA VAL A 225 -16.31 -8.80 8.87
C VAL A 225 -17.84 -8.76 8.69
N ILE A 226 -18.53 -7.86 9.38
CA ILE A 226 -19.98 -7.66 9.22
C ILE A 226 -20.31 -7.15 7.82
N ALA A 227 -19.46 -6.29 7.26
CA ALA A 227 -19.61 -5.76 5.92
C ALA A 227 -19.55 -6.85 4.84
N VAL A 228 -18.69 -7.86 5.00
CA VAL A 228 -18.58 -9.01 4.07
C VAL A 228 -19.79 -9.94 4.11
N ARG A 229 -20.58 -9.91 5.21
CA ARG A 229 -21.75 -10.78 5.38
C ARG A 229 -23.06 -10.20 4.81
N LYS A 230 -23.09 -8.95 4.42
CA LYS A 230 -24.25 -8.26 3.83
C LYS A 230 -24.18 -8.26 2.31
#